data_155b0a92d884ccd5e414285847e0a90f
#
_entry.id   155b0a92d884ccd5e414285847e0a90f
#
_cell.length_a   1.000
_cell.length_b   1.000
_cell.length_c   1.000
_cell.angle_alpha   90.00
_cell.angle_beta   90.00
_cell.angle_gamma   90.00
#
_symmetry.space_group_name_H-M   'P 1'
#
loop_
_entity.id
_entity.type
_entity.pdbx_description
1 polymer ?
#
loop_
_entity_poly.entity_id
_entity_poly.type
_entity_poly.pdbx_seq_one_letter_code
_entity_poly.pdbx_strand_id
1 'polypeptide(L)'
;MTGMKKNILTSIIAAAIMLLPSGCREDDPVNEQPAEEFTNEFVYDGESYNIGSVVRFDQDNNTTQLWISSEEGLESIDQIEDSGDYLVLSVHRSYLGSRDRFTKAGSFVRFGSLAFASGNEGMGYIETAITGDEISIIFAVDGTGSSAEEGLAIEGNYKGGYSTFIEEELANEWALDRDRNAIGGAAFLLREDGGSDTYTIFDSSMNKAIEFTLPQSRRGLPTLFNTTDKPIEGASISYGNGEKVDMSAAYGSITAMVDETSMHVSFDITAGTERIRAEYEGQYDIEIKKSNRYIYNSGYPYSSGYDGMFFLTELRTEQEFGRMTLKFIPEGTDERYSDIPELTISDFSLIGQEKIDLRNTPGWYFEFDRITVECYDNEWKPAPMEGSWMTILESEDNIIINMELATEDPAFKYISTIDLYYEGPISK
;
A
#
# COMPACT_ATOMS: atom_id res chain seq x y z
N MET A 1 22.46 27.48 41.77
CA MET A 1 23.64 26.61 41.74
C MET A 1 23.52 25.77 40.52
N THR A 2 24.00 26.33 39.44
CA THR A 2 23.88 25.82 38.06
C THR A 2 25.30 25.69 37.53
N GLY A 3 25.66 24.56 37.01
CA GLY A 3 26.89 24.41 36.27
C GLY A 3 27.73 23.23 36.74
N MET A 4 27.65 22.14 36.02
CA MET A 4 28.72 21.18 35.76
C MET A 4 28.13 19.82 35.31
N LYS A 5 27.65 19.72 34.09
CA LYS A 5 27.36 18.40 33.47
C LYS A 5 27.51 18.44 31.93
N LYS A 6 28.50 19.18 31.41
CA LYS A 6 28.64 19.31 29.96
C LYS A 6 29.97 18.85 29.35
N ASN A 7 30.88 18.27 30.11
CA ASN A 7 32.26 18.07 29.61
C ASN A 7 32.78 16.63 29.55
N ILE A 8 31.95 15.60 29.67
CA ILE A 8 32.44 14.19 29.59
C ILE A 8 32.17 13.54 28.23
N LEU A 9 31.12 13.95 27.54
CA LEU A 9 30.77 13.32 26.24
C LEU A 9 31.68 13.68 25.07
N THR A 10 32.44 14.76 25.15
CA THR A 10 33.26 15.27 24.03
C THR A 10 34.60 14.56 23.87
N SER A 11 35.00 13.74 24.80
CA SER A 11 36.37 13.13 24.78
C SER A 11 36.42 11.75 24.11
N ILE A 12 35.32 11.05 23.99
CA ILE A 12 35.29 9.68 23.40
C ILE A 12 35.05 9.72 21.89
N ILE A 13 34.30 10.70 21.38
CA ILE A 13 34.01 10.85 19.93
C ILE A 13 35.25 11.26 19.11
N ALA A 14 36.27 11.85 19.75
CA ALA A 14 37.49 12.32 19.05
C ALA A 14 38.43 11.20 18.62
N ALA A 15 38.30 9.99 19.16
CA ALA A 15 39.22 8.89 18.83
C ALA A 15 38.79 8.07 17.58
N ALA A 16 37.53 8.16 17.16
CA ALA A 16 37.01 7.36 16.04
C ALA A 16 37.10 8.03 14.64
N ILE A 17 37.54 9.32 14.56
CA ILE A 17 37.47 10.11 13.31
C ILE A 17 38.79 10.08 12.51
N MET A 18 39.87 9.47 12.98
CA MET A 18 41.16 9.53 12.30
C MET A 18 41.60 8.21 11.66
N LEU A 19 40.86 7.64 10.73
CA LEU A 19 41.38 6.63 9.82
C LEU A 19 40.69 6.69 8.44
N LEU A 20 41.13 7.65 7.61
CA LEU A 20 41.00 7.52 6.16
C LEU A 20 42.35 6.99 5.61
N PRO A 21 42.40 5.89 4.89
CA PRO A 21 43.61 5.44 4.24
C PRO A 21 43.87 6.23 2.96
N SER A 22 44.88 7.00 2.90
CA SER A 22 45.43 7.53 1.65
C SER A 22 46.68 6.73 1.24
N GLY A 23 46.63 6.07 0.08
CA GLY A 23 47.74 5.86 -0.80
C GLY A 23 48.62 4.63 -0.55
N CYS A 24 48.68 3.81 -1.57
CA CYS A 24 49.68 2.76 -1.78
C CYS A 24 51.10 3.22 -1.53
N ARG A 25 51.80 2.54 -0.61
CA ARG A 25 53.29 2.37 -0.64
C ARG A 25 53.61 1.00 -0.07
N GLU A 26 54.43 0.29 -0.80
CA GLU A 26 55.04 -0.97 -0.41
C GLU A 26 55.96 -0.76 0.82
N ASP A 27 55.98 -1.78 1.69
CA ASP A 27 56.92 -2.00 2.78
C ASP A 27 56.85 -1.08 4.01
N ASP A 28 55.71 -1.11 4.72
CA ASP A 28 55.72 -0.79 6.14
C ASP A 28 55.28 -2.03 6.97
N PRO A 29 55.92 -2.27 8.15
CA PRO A 29 55.58 -3.39 8.99
C PRO A 29 54.08 -3.32 9.37
N VAL A 30 53.39 -4.45 9.23
CA VAL A 30 52.00 -4.63 9.62
C VAL A 30 51.82 -4.01 11.01
N ASN A 31 51.24 -2.83 11.06
CA ASN A 31 50.80 -2.21 12.29
C ASN A 31 49.59 -3.02 12.71
N GLU A 32 49.81 -4.01 13.57
CA GLU A 32 48.71 -4.73 14.22
C GLU A 32 47.88 -3.68 14.93
N GLN A 33 46.72 -3.29 14.37
CA GLN A 33 45.73 -2.53 15.10
C GLN A 33 45.45 -3.28 16.42
N PRO A 34 45.43 -2.59 17.57
CA PRO A 34 45.05 -3.24 18.82
C PRO A 34 43.71 -3.92 18.58
N ALA A 35 43.64 -5.21 18.89
CA ALA A 35 42.39 -5.95 18.80
C ALA A 35 41.35 -5.15 19.62
N GLU A 36 40.21 -4.77 18.99
CA GLU A 36 39.13 -4.11 19.71
C GLU A 36 38.74 -5.01 20.89
N GLU A 37 38.83 -4.46 22.09
CA GLU A 37 38.51 -5.16 23.32
C GLU A 37 36.98 -5.15 23.45
N PHE A 38 36.31 -6.29 23.28
CA PHE A 38 34.89 -6.42 23.48
C PHE A 38 34.59 -6.48 24.96
N THR A 39 33.82 -5.51 25.48
CA THR A 39 33.42 -5.47 26.89
C THR A 39 32.16 -6.27 27.17
N ASN A 40 31.38 -6.61 26.10
CA ASN A 40 30.08 -7.27 26.18
C ASN A 40 29.08 -6.45 27.03
N GLU A 41 29.06 -5.16 26.80
CA GLU A 41 28.21 -4.20 27.50
C GLU A 41 27.59 -3.20 26.49
N PHE A 42 26.47 -2.62 26.89
CA PHE A 42 25.96 -1.40 26.29
C PHE A 42 25.69 -0.33 27.35
N VAL A 43 25.77 0.92 26.93
CA VAL A 43 25.54 2.09 27.79
C VAL A 43 24.33 2.86 27.28
N TYR A 44 23.38 3.10 28.16
CA TYR A 44 22.21 3.94 27.93
C TYR A 44 22.04 4.91 29.10
N ASP A 45 21.81 6.21 28.81
CA ASP A 45 21.69 7.31 29.81
C ASP A 45 22.81 7.29 30.91
N GLY A 46 24.00 6.83 30.52
CA GLY A 46 25.16 6.75 31.39
C GLY A 46 25.20 5.56 32.36
N GLU A 47 24.24 4.65 32.26
CA GLU A 47 24.22 3.36 32.93
C GLU A 47 24.76 2.27 31.99
N SER A 48 25.57 1.34 32.51
CA SER A 48 26.14 0.22 31.79
C SER A 48 25.33 -1.04 32.08
N TYR A 49 25.00 -1.77 31.01
CA TYR A 49 24.27 -3.03 31.01
C TYR A 49 25.13 -4.13 30.43
N ASN A 50 25.34 -5.22 31.14
CA ASN A 50 26.01 -6.39 30.56
C ASN A 50 25.12 -7.00 29.47
N ILE A 51 25.74 -7.59 28.45
CA ILE A 51 25.03 -8.39 27.45
C ILE A 51 25.19 -9.87 27.85
N GLY A 52 24.10 -10.44 28.39
CA GLY A 52 24.03 -11.82 28.86
C GLY A 52 23.55 -12.82 27.82
N SER A 53 22.59 -12.38 26.99
CA SER A 53 21.99 -13.23 25.95
C SER A 53 21.75 -12.46 24.66
N VAL A 54 21.96 -13.14 23.52
CA VAL A 54 21.66 -12.65 22.18
C VAL A 54 20.86 -13.72 21.43
N VAL A 55 19.67 -13.34 20.94
CA VAL A 55 18.86 -14.17 20.07
C VAL A 55 18.79 -13.54 18.69
N ARG A 56 19.20 -14.29 17.69
CA ARG A 56 19.14 -13.89 16.28
C ARG A 56 17.82 -14.34 15.67
N PHE A 57 17.20 -13.42 14.94
CA PHE A 57 15.98 -13.65 14.18
C PHE A 57 16.14 -13.17 12.74
N ASP A 58 16.17 -14.11 11.80
CA ASP A 58 16.24 -13.81 10.37
C ASP A 58 14.82 -13.70 9.80
N GLN A 59 14.39 -12.49 9.44
CA GLN A 59 13.06 -12.22 8.88
C GLN A 59 13.04 -12.39 7.36
N ASP A 60 11.89 -12.75 6.79
CA ASP A 60 11.74 -12.98 5.34
C ASP A 60 11.92 -11.71 4.50
N ASN A 61 11.71 -10.54 5.09
CA ASN A 61 11.91 -9.23 4.48
C ASN A 61 13.37 -8.81 4.28
N ASN A 62 14.33 -9.73 4.34
CA ASN A 62 15.78 -9.50 4.26
C ASN A 62 16.39 -8.69 5.41
N THR A 63 15.77 -8.65 6.58
CA THR A 63 16.38 -8.13 7.79
C THR A 63 16.79 -9.25 8.74
N THR A 64 17.78 -8.97 9.58
CA THR A 64 18.15 -9.79 10.73
C THR A 64 18.03 -8.95 11.97
N GLN A 65 17.24 -9.39 12.92
CA GLN A 65 17.15 -8.77 14.23
C GLN A 65 18.03 -9.53 15.23
N LEU A 66 18.65 -8.78 16.13
CA LEU A 66 19.42 -9.28 17.26
C LEU A 66 18.72 -8.75 18.52
N TRP A 67 18.10 -9.68 19.24
CA TRP A 67 17.41 -9.40 20.49
C TRP A 67 18.40 -9.66 21.63
N ILE A 68 18.61 -8.66 22.46
CA ILE A 68 19.69 -8.61 23.43
C ILE A 68 19.10 -8.35 24.83
N SER A 69 19.46 -9.19 25.80
CA SER A 69 19.12 -9.01 27.21
C SER A 69 20.36 -8.99 28.07
N SER A 70 20.27 -8.35 29.22
CA SER A 70 21.29 -8.42 30.26
C SER A 70 21.28 -9.72 31.04
N GLU A 71 20.19 -10.51 30.97
CA GLU A 71 20.10 -11.82 31.60
C GLU A 71 20.81 -12.89 30.78
N GLU A 72 21.47 -13.83 31.47
CA GLU A 72 22.18 -14.95 30.84
C GLU A 72 21.27 -16.14 30.59
N GLY A 73 21.53 -16.89 29.53
CA GLY A 73 20.88 -18.19 29.26
C GLY A 73 19.49 -18.09 28.64
N LEU A 74 19.07 -16.93 28.13
CA LEU A 74 17.83 -16.78 27.37
C LEU A 74 18.03 -17.23 25.94
N GLU A 75 17.18 -18.15 25.46
CA GLU A 75 17.31 -18.78 24.14
C GLU A 75 16.19 -18.43 23.16
N SER A 76 15.16 -17.70 23.63
CA SER A 76 14.03 -17.28 22.80
C SER A 76 13.74 -15.80 22.95
N ILE A 77 13.05 -15.23 21.96
CA ILE A 77 12.61 -13.83 21.99
C ILE A 77 11.61 -13.61 23.13
N ASP A 78 10.68 -14.57 23.37
CA ASP A 78 9.71 -14.46 24.45
C ASP A 78 10.37 -14.35 25.82
N GLN A 79 11.42 -15.14 26.05
CA GLN A 79 12.18 -15.06 27.30
C GLN A 79 12.88 -13.70 27.44
N ILE A 80 13.39 -13.14 26.32
CA ILE A 80 14.00 -11.81 26.34
C ILE A 80 12.97 -10.72 26.64
N GLU A 81 11.79 -10.77 26.02
CA GLU A 81 10.71 -9.82 26.31
C GLU A 81 10.22 -9.90 27.76
N ASP A 82 10.11 -11.11 28.32
CA ASP A 82 9.72 -11.34 29.70
C ASP A 82 10.79 -10.89 30.71
N SER A 83 12.05 -10.77 30.30
CA SER A 83 13.14 -10.35 31.18
C SER A 83 13.10 -8.85 31.53
N GLY A 84 12.29 -8.05 30.87
CA GLY A 84 12.15 -6.63 31.11
C GLY A 84 12.85 -5.76 30.06
N ASP A 85 13.84 -4.95 30.47
CA ASP A 85 14.52 -4.06 29.52
C ASP A 85 15.42 -4.86 28.57
N TYR A 86 15.14 -4.76 27.28
CA TYR A 86 15.90 -5.41 26.23
C TYR A 86 16.17 -4.45 25.05
N LEU A 87 17.23 -4.77 24.32
CA LEU A 87 17.66 -4.02 23.15
C LEU A 87 17.40 -4.85 21.89
N VAL A 88 16.86 -4.22 20.85
CA VAL A 88 16.72 -4.82 19.52
C VAL A 88 17.55 -4.06 18.51
N LEU A 89 18.45 -4.76 17.84
CA LEU A 89 19.22 -4.25 16.73
C LEU A 89 18.71 -4.93 15.45
N SER A 90 18.19 -4.17 14.50
CA SER A 90 17.77 -4.68 13.20
C SER A 90 18.74 -4.22 12.12
N VAL A 91 19.21 -5.15 11.32
CA VAL A 91 20.19 -4.92 10.25
C VAL A 91 19.70 -5.53 8.95
N HIS A 92 19.73 -4.76 7.87
CA HIS A 92 19.47 -5.34 6.56
C HIS A 92 20.56 -6.37 6.20
N ARG A 93 20.15 -7.58 5.72
CA ARG A 93 21.09 -8.71 5.48
C ARG A 93 22.26 -8.37 4.57
N SER A 94 22.12 -7.42 3.65
CA SER A 94 23.25 -6.97 2.81
C SER A 94 24.38 -6.28 3.59
N TYR A 95 24.13 -5.90 4.84
CA TYR A 95 25.11 -5.31 5.74
C TYR A 95 25.65 -6.25 6.80
N LEU A 96 25.19 -7.51 6.84
CA LEU A 96 25.82 -8.51 7.70
C LEU A 96 27.29 -8.69 7.28
N GLY A 97 28.20 -8.54 8.23
CA GLY A 97 29.65 -8.51 7.98
C GLY A 97 30.21 -7.14 7.57
N SER A 98 29.39 -6.08 7.68
CA SER A 98 29.80 -4.72 7.39
C SER A 98 29.05 -3.72 8.28
N ARG A 99 29.34 -2.44 8.10
CA ARG A 99 28.71 -1.36 8.86
C ARG A 99 27.44 -0.86 8.16
N ASP A 100 26.29 -1.01 8.84
CA ASP A 100 25.02 -0.40 8.47
C ASP A 100 24.90 0.99 9.12
N ARG A 101 24.56 2.00 8.32
CA ARG A 101 24.35 3.39 8.76
C ARG A 101 22.90 3.83 8.62
N PHE A 102 21.97 2.91 8.74
CA PHE A 102 20.51 3.15 8.62
C PHE A 102 20.11 3.77 7.28
N THR A 103 20.81 3.38 6.22
CA THR A 103 20.51 3.86 4.86
C THR A 103 19.37 3.09 4.19
N LYS A 104 18.96 1.98 4.79
CA LYS A 104 17.84 1.16 4.30
C LYS A 104 16.78 1.01 5.37
N ALA A 105 15.52 0.96 4.94
CA ALA A 105 14.41 0.62 5.83
C ALA A 105 14.59 -0.78 6.43
N GLY A 106 14.00 -0.97 7.60
CA GLY A 106 14.16 -2.20 8.37
C GLY A 106 15.43 -2.25 9.23
N SER A 107 16.36 -1.29 9.07
CA SER A 107 17.51 -1.14 9.97
C SER A 107 17.16 -0.15 11.08
N PHE A 108 17.23 -0.60 12.32
CA PHE A 108 16.93 0.24 13.49
C PHE A 108 17.64 -0.26 14.75
N VAL A 109 17.68 0.61 15.75
CA VAL A 109 18.00 0.28 17.15
C VAL A 109 16.80 0.67 17.99
N ARG A 110 16.32 -0.25 18.84
CA ARG A 110 15.19 -0.01 19.76
C ARG A 110 15.57 -0.44 21.17
N PHE A 111 15.33 0.43 22.13
CA PHE A 111 15.45 0.15 23.57
C PHE A 111 14.20 0.67 24.29
N GLY A 112 13.43 -0.24 24.86
CA GLY A 112 12.10 0.08 25.39
C GLY A 112 11.18 0.68 24.32
N SER A 113 10.63 1.85 24.61
CA SER A 113 9.77 2.62 23.68
C SER A 113 10.56 3.55 22.72
N LEU A 114 11.87 3.67 22.91
CA LEU A 114 12.73 4.55 22.11
C LEU A 114 13.32 3.79 20.94
N ALA A 115 13.31 4.41 19.76
CA ALA A 115 13.85 3.81 18.55
C ALA A 115 14.61 4.83 17.69
N PHE A 116 15.66 4.36 17.04
CA PHE A 116 16.40 5.08 16.01
C PHE A 116 16.43 4.25 14.73
N ALA A 117 15.93 4.83 13.64
CA ALA A 117 15.80 4.14 12.34
C ALA A 117 16.17 5.07 11.19
N SER A 118 16.11 4.56 9.97
CA SER A 118 16.25 5.35 8.76
C SER A 118 15.25 6.51 8.74
N GLY A 119 15.72 7.72 8.48
CA GLY A 119 14.90 8.95 8.46
C GLY A 119 14.86 9.70 9.80
N ASN A 120 15.42 9.16 10.89
CA ASN A 120 15.59 9.90 12.13
C ASN A 120 16.74 10.91 12.03
N GLU A 121 16.65 12.00 12.81
CA GLU A 121 17.72 12.97 12.91
C GLU A 121 18.81 12.48 13.89
N GLY A 122 20.06 12.54 13.46
CA GLY A 122 21.20 12.13 14.28
C GLY A 122 22.22 11.29 13.53
N MET A 123 23.07 10.62 14.29
CA MET A 123 24.11 9.72 13.76
C MET A 123 23.99 8.35 14.38
N GLY A 124 24.18 7.33 13.56
CA GLY A 124 24.17 5.96 14.08
C GLY A 124 24.77 4.96 13.12
N TYR A 125 25.16 3.81 13.68
CA TYR A 125 25.58 2.64 12.92
C TYR A 125 25.43 1.37 13.74
N ILE A 126 25.30 0.25 13.02
CA ILE A 126 25.47 -1.11 13.55
C ILE A 126 26.49 -1.80 12.67
N GLU A 127 27.48 -2.44 13.29
CA GLU A 127 28.45 -3.28 12.60
C GLU A 127 28.38 -4.69 13.18
N THR A 128 28.23 -5.68 12.31
CA THR A 128 28.06 -7.07 12.72
C THR A 128 29.02 -7.97 11.93
N ALA A 129 29.52 -9.03 12.58
CA ALA A 129 30.18 -10.13 11.88
C ALA A 129 29.76 -11.44 12.53
N ILE A 130 29.50 -12.45 11.70
CA ILE A 130 29.10 -13.80 12.16
C ILE A 130 30.15 -14.78 11.69
N THR A 131 30.68 -15.57 12.63
CA THR A 131 31.68 -16.59 12.38
C THR A 131 31.33 -17.87 13.13
N GLY A 132 30.75 -18.85 12.43
CA GLY A 132 30.25 -20.04 13.06
C GLY A 132 29.13 -19.75 14.05
N ASP A 133 29.28 -20.16 15.30
CA ASP A 133 28.33 -19.99 16.39
C ASP A 133 28.59 -18.70 17.19
N GLU A 134 29.49 -17.83 16.73
CA GLU A 134 29.80 -16.54 17.36
C GLU A 134 29.33 -15.38 16.51
N ILE A 135 28.87 -14.34 17.16
CA ILE A 135 28.54 -13.04 16.57
C ILE A 135 29.37 -11.96 17.27
N SER A 136 29.89 -11.02 16.48
CA SER A 136 30.41 -9.76 17.01
C SER A 136 29.49 -8.61 16.55
N ILE A 137 29.21 -7.70 17.46
CA ILE A 137 28.31 -6.57 17.28
C ILE A 137 29.00 -5.32 17.84
N ILE A 138 29.00 -4.24 17.09
CA ILE A 138 29.40 -2.92 17.55
C ILE A 138 28.33 -1.95 17.08
N PHE A 139 27.77 -1.14 17.96
CA PHE A 139 26.74 -0.18 17.60
C PHE A 139 26.88 1.11 18.39
N ALA A 140 26.44 2.19 17.79
CA ALA A 140 26.27 3.48 18.45
C ALA A 140 25.21 4.27 17.70
N VAL A 141 24.27 4.85 18.43
CA VAL A 141 23.29 5.80 17.92
C VAL A 141 23.20 6.98 18.87
N ASP A 142 23.05 8.18 18.31
CA ASP A 142 22.82 9.43 19.03
C ASP A 142 21.93 10.32 18.16
N GLY A 143 20.65 10.34 18.49
CA GLY A 143 19.69 11.10 17.69
C GLY A 143 18.29 11.10 18.24
N THR A 144 17.41 11.81 17.56
CA THR A 144 15.99 11.89 17.90
C THR A 144 15.22 10.80 17.16
N GLY A 145 14.39 10.06 17.90
CA GLY A 145 13.49 9.06 17.33
C GLY A 145 12.29 9.66 16.61
N SER A 146 11.55 8.82 15.89
CA SER A 146 10.33 9.21 15.17
C SER A 146 9.21 9.74 16.07
N SER A 147 9.24 9.49 17.37
CA SER A 147 8.28 9.96 18.39
C SER A 147 8.67 11.25 19.11
N ALA A 148 9.64 11.97 18.58
CA ALA A 148 9.87 13.42 18.67
C ALA A 148 10.25 14.11 20.00
N GLU A 149 10.14 13.55 21.18
CA GLU A 149 10.47 14.30 22.42
C GLU A 149 11.67 13.75 23.20
N GLU A 150 12.00 12.46 23.04
CA GLU A 150 13.15 11.85 23.71
C GLU A 150 14.08 11.20 22.68
N GLY A 151 15.35 11.60 22.68
CA GLY A 151 16.38 11.02 21.82
C GLY A 151 16.85 9.67 22.36
N LEU A 152 17.27 8.77 21.45
CA LEU A 152 17.97 7.55 21.79
C LEU A 152 19.47 7.79 21.67
N ALA A 153 20.21 7.77 22.79
CA ALA A 153 21.67 7.76 22.83
C ALA A 153 22.12 6.45 23.48
N ILE A 154 22.60 5.53 22.67
CA ILE A 154 23.01 4.19 23.13
C ILE A 154 24.21 3.71 22.34
N GLU A 155 25.17 3.11 23.00
CA GLU A 155 26.33 2.50 22.37
C GLU A 155 26.74 1.21 23.08
N GLY A 156 27.35 0.29 22.36
CA GLY A 156 27.82 -0.97 22.95
C GLY A 156 28.55 -1.87 21.99
N ASN A 157 29.09 -2.93 22.56
CA ASN A 157 29.71 -3.98 21.81
C ASN A 157 29.48 -5.36 22.46
N TYR A 158 29.51 -6.39 21.64
CA TYR A 158 29.38 -7.78 22.06
C TYR A 158 30.18 -8.69 21.16
N LYS A 159 30.81 -9.70 21.75
CA LYS A 159 31.34 -10.85 21.04
C LYS A 159 31.09 -12.13 21.83
N GLY A 160 30.32 -13.02 21.27
CA GLY A 160 29.98 -14.27 21.95
C GLY A 160 29.02 -15.14 21.13
N GLY A 161 28.49 -16.16 21.80
CA GLY A 161 27.48 -17.05 21.22
C GLY A 161 26.12 -16.37 21.05
N TYR A 162 25.27 -16.96 20.23
CA TYR A 162 23.88 -16.54 20.05
C TYR A 162 22.95 -17.74 19.84
N SER A 163 21.69 -17.58 20.20
CA SER A 163 20.62 -18.51 19.85
C SER A 163 19.90 -18.03 18.60
N THR A 164 19.24 -18.93 17.87
CA THR A 164 18.49 -18.58 16.66
C THR A 164 17.01 -18.82 16.90
N PHE A 165 16.20 -17.80 16.67
CA PHE A 165 14.74 -17.90 16.64
C PHE A 165 14.27 -18.17 15.21
N ILE A 166 13.40 -19.15 15.05
CA ILE A 166 12.73 -19.48 13.78
C ILE A 166 11.27 -19.12 13.94
N GLU A 167 10.80 -18.19 13.12
CA GLU A 167 9.41 -17.77 13.13
C GLU A 167 8.54 -18.82 12.43
N GLU A 168 7.39 -19.13 13.02
CA GLU A 168 6.40 -19.98 12.39
C GLU A 168 5.70 -19.24 11.23
N GLU A 169 5.46 -19.96 10.12
CA GLU A 169 4.71 -19.45 8.99
C GLU A 169 3.27 -19.09 9.41
N LEU A 170 2.72 -18.04 8.83
CA LEU A 170 1.31 -17.68 8.98
C LEU A 170 0.44 -18.61 8.10
N ALA A 171 -0.77 -18.93 8.59
CA ALA A 171 -1.75 -19.72 7.83
C ALA A 171 -3.15 -19.14 8.06
N ASN A 172 -3.63 -18.32 7.13
CA ASN A 172 -4.85 -17.52 7.27
C ASN A 172 -4.81 -16.66 8.54
N GLU A 173 -3.68 -16.00 8.72
CA GLU A 173 -3.40 -15.12 9.85
C GLU A 173 -2.74 -13.84 9.37
N TRP A 174 -2.88 -12.80 10.17
CA TRP A 174 -2.09 -11.58 10.05
C TRP A 174 -1.37 -11.31 11.37
N ALA A 175 -0.28 -10.58 11.30
CA ALA A 175 0.50 -10.23 12.47
C ALA A 175 1.02 -8.80 12.39
N LEU A 176 0.97 -8.10 13.52
CA LEU A 176 1.71 -6.87 13.75
C LEU A 176 2.89 -7.21 14.66
N ASP A 177 4.10 -7.02 14.17
CA ASP A 177 5.31 -7.56 14.76
C ASP A 177 5.17 -9.08 14.98
N ARG A 178 4.96 -9.52 16.23
CA ARG A 178 4.79 -10.93 16.60
C ARG A 178 3.38 -11.27 17.05
N ASP A 179 2.51 -10.26 17.23
CA ASP A 179 1.13 -10.44 17.65
C ASP A 179 0.30 -11.01 16.50
N ARG A 180 0.01 -12.33 16.57
CA ARG A 180 -0.71 -13.08 15.54
C ARG A 180 -2.22 -13.02 15.78
N ASN A 181 -2.95 -12.86 14.69
CA ASN A 181 -4.41 -12.76 14.71
C ASN A 181 -5.00 -13.57 13.55
N ALA A 182 -6.08 -14.30 13.81
CA ALA A 182 -6.78 -15.05 12.77
C ALA A 182 -7.48 -14.10 11.78
N ILE A 183 -7.45 -14.46 10.50
CA ILE A 183 -8.21 -13.79 9.45
C ILE A 183 -9.61 -14.40 9.38
N GLY A 184 -10.65 -13.56 9.45
CA GLY A 184 -12.04 -13.93 9.32
C GLY A 184 -12.57 -13.88 7.89
N GLY A 185 -11.95 -13.12 7.01
CA GLY A 185 -12.37 -12.97 5.63
C GLY A 185 -11.55 -11.95 4.86
N ALA A 186 -11.88 -11.81 3.57
CA ALA A 186 -11.25 -10.85 2.69
C ALA A 186 -12.24 -10.24 1.71
N ALA A 187 -11.95 -9.03 1.22
CA ALA A 187 -12.69 -8.38 0.15
C ALA A 187 -11.75 -7.77 -0.89
N PHE A 188 -12.25 -7.67 -2.11
CA PHE A 188 -11.54 -7.14 -3.25
C PHE A 188 -12.39 -6.10 -3.97
N LEU A 189 -11.90 -4.87 -4.05
CA LEU A 189 -12.52 -3.80 -4.81
C LEU A 189 -11.77 -3.61 -6.13
N LEU A 190 -12.40 -4.06 -7.20
CA LEU A 190 -11.95 -3.88 -8.58
C LEU A 190 -12.36 -2.50 -9.09
N ARG A 191 -11.42 -1.70 -9.59
CA ARG A 191 -11.71 -0.43 -10.27
C ARG A 191 -11.67 -0.61 -11.78
N GLU A 192 -12.71 -0.19 -12.47
CA GLU A 192 -12.78 -0.27 -13.94
C GLU A 192 -11.89 0.73 -14.67
N ASP A 193 -11.44 1.81 -14.01
CA ASP A 193 -10.62 2.85 -14.62
C ASP A 193 -9.15 2.47 -14.84
N GLY A 194 -8.76 1.24 -14.52
CA GLY A 194 -7.39 0.77 -14.66
C GLY A 194 -6.43 1.35 -13.60
N GLY A 195 -6.98 1.98 -12.55
CA GLY A 195 -6.22 2.54 -11.44
C GLY A 195 -5.65 1.46 -10.50
N SER A 196 -5.80 1.68 -9.21
CA SER A 196 -5.38 0.71 -8.20
C SER A 196 -6.56 -0.08 -7.66
N ASP A 197 -6.38 -1.39 -7.55
CA ASP A 197 -7.32 -2.27 -6.85
C ASP A 197 -7.11 -2.15 -5.35
N THR A 198 -8.17 -2.37 -4.57
CA THR A 198 -8.09 -2.37 -3.11
C THR A 198 -8.36 -3.77 -2.58
N TYR A 199 -7.51 -4.22 -1.68
CA TYR A 199 -7.59 -5.50 -0.99
C TYR A 199 -7.83 -5.24 0.49
N THR A 200 -8.78 -5.90 1.07
CA THR A 200 -9.11 -5.78 2.48
C THR A 200 -9.05 -7.15 3.14
N ILE A 201 -8.31 -7.24 4.23
CA ILE A 201 -8.26 -8.40 5.12
C ILE A 201 -9.01 -8.04 6.39
N PHE A 202 -9.92 -8.91 6.83
CA PHE A 202 -10.71 -8.74 8.03
C PHE A 202 -10.21 -9.65 9.14
N ASP A 203 -10.27 -9.18 10.37
CA ASP A 203 -10.03 -10.02 11.56
C ASP A 203 -11.17 -11.04 11.79
N SER A 204 -11.03 -11.88 12.80
CA SER A 204 -12.04 -12.88 13.16
C SER A 204 -13.40 -12.28 13.58
N SER A 205 -13.46 -10.99 13.90
CA SER A 205 -14.67 -10.25 14.22
C SER A 205 -15.23 -9.47 13.04
N MET A 206 -14.66 -9.66 11.84
CA MET A 206 -15.00 -8.97 10.59
C MET A 206 -14.75 -7.44 10.65
N ASN A 207 -13.85 -6.99 11.51
CA ASN A 207 -13.33 -5.62 11.41
C ASN A 207 -12.18 -5.59 10.40
N LYS A 208 -11.99 -4.42 9.77
CA LYS A 208 -10.87 -4.23 8.86
C LYS A 208 -9.55 -4.31 9.63
N ALA A 209 -8.73 -5.32 9.33
CA ALA A 209 -7.41 -5.51 9.93
C ALA A 209 -6.32 -4.87 9.08
N ILE A 210 -6.31 -5.16 7.77
CA ILE A 210 -5.36 -4.59 6.80
C ILE A 210 -6.14 -4.18 5.56
N GLU A 211 -5.83 -3.01 5.04
CA GLU A 211 -6.28 -2.58 3.71
C GLU A 211 -5.08 -2.08 2.93
N PHE A 212 -4.91 -2.57 1.72
CA PHE A 212 -3.84 -2.10 0.84
C PHE A 212 -4.35 -1.92 -0.59
N THR A 213 -3.74 -0.97 -1.30
CA THR A 213 -4.00 -0.75 -2.73
C THR A 213 -2.76 -1.10 -3.54
N LEU A 214 -2.97 -1.71 -4.69
CA LEU A 214 -1.92 -1.96 -5.66
C LEU A 214 -2.40 -1.55 -7.07
N PRO A 215 -1.51 -0.97 -7.89
CA PRO A 215 -1.82 -0.76 -9.31
C PRO A 215 -2.24 -2.07 -9.97
N GLN A 216 -3.24 -2.03 -10.84
CA GLN A 216 -3.73 -3.23 -11.54
C GLN A 216 -2.63 -3.96 -12.32
N SER A 217 -1.62 -3.23 -12.79
CA SER A 217 -0.43 -3.81 -13.44
C SER A 217 0.40 -4.72 -12.52
N ARG A 218 0.15 -4.70 -11.20
CA ARG A 218 0.82 -5.53 -10.20
C ARG A 218 0.01 -6.73 -9.73
N ARG A 219 -1.23 -6.89 -10.21
CA ARG A 219 -2.07 -8.03 -9.85
C ARG A 219 -1.39 -9.35 -10.19
N GLY A 220 -1.30 -10.26 -9.23
CA GLY A 220 -0.66 -11.57 -9.38
C GLY A 220 0.88 -11.53 -9.47
N LEU A 221 1.49 -10.37 -9.31
CA LEU A 221 2.95 -10.23 -9.33
C LEU A 221 3.47 -9.80 -7.97
N PRO A 222 4.62 -10.33 -7.51
CA PRO A 222 5.30 -9.83 -6.33
C PRO A 222 5.61 -8.35 -6.48
N THR A 223 5.13 -7.54 -5.55
CA THR A 223 5.37 -6.10 -5.51
C THR A 223 6.38 -5.82 -4.41
N LEU A 224 7.57 -5.44 -4.78
CA LEU A 224 8.66 -5.16 -3.85
C LEU A 224 8.65 -3.67 -3.46
N PHE A 225 8.77 -3.42 -2.17
CA PHE A 225 8.94 -2.09 -1.59
C PHE A 225 10.37 -1.95 -1.11
N ASN A 226 11.01 -0.86 -1.47
CA ASN A 226 12.40 -0.58 -1.14
C ASN A 226 12.58 0.93 -1.02
N THR A 227 13.16 1.40 0.08
CA THR A 227 13.41 2.83 0.34
C THR A 227 14.34 3.50 -0.67
N THR A 228 15.11 2.75 -1.45
CA THR A 228 15.99 3.32 -2.48
C THR A 228 15.25 3.65 -3.77
N ASP A 229 14.08 3.08 -3.97
CA ASP A 229 13.26 3.30 -5.15
C ASP A 229 12.17 4.34 -4.84
N LYS A 230 11.61 4.93 -5.89
CA LYS A 230 10.44 5.81 -5.70
C LYS A 230 9.26 4.99 -5.19
N PRO A 231 8.43 5.55 -4.29
CA PRO A 231 7.20 4.90 -3.90
C PRO A 231 6.39 4.50 -5.14
N ILE A 232 5.79 3.32 -5.09
CA ILE A 232 4.94 2.82 -6.19
C ILE A 232 3.68 3.68 -6.22
N GLU A 233 3.50 4.41 -7.31
CA GLU A 233 2.33 5.26 -7.51
C GLU A 233 1.04 4.43 -7.42
N GLY A 234 0.07 4.90 -6.63
CA GLY A 234 -1.19 4.20 -6.39
C GLY A 234 -1.11 3.04 -5.40
N ALA A 235 0.05 2.78 -4.78
CA ALA A 235 0.15 1.84 -3.67
C ALA A 235 -0.06 2.55 -2.33
N SER A 236 -0.84 1.94 -1.46
CA SER A 236 -1.02 2.38 -0.07
C SER A 236 -1.28 1.19 0.84
N ILE A 237 -0.97 1.33 2.12
CA ILE A 237 -1.21 0.31 3.14
C ILE A 237 -1.75 1.01 4.37
N SER A 238 -2.77 0.43 4.98
CA SER A 238 -3.26 0.81 6.30
C SER A 238 -3.62 -0.43 7.11
N TYR A 239 -3.52 -0.37 8.44
CA TYR A 239 -3.79 -1.47 9.34
C TYR A 239 -4.48 -1.00 10.63
N GLY A 240 -5.02 -1.94 11.39
CA GLY A 240 -5.73 -1.66 12.62
C GLY A 240 -6.86 -0.62 12.44
N ASN A 241 -6.86 0.43 13.22
CA ASN A 241 -7.86 1.50 13.17
C ASN A 241 -7.66 2.52 12.03
N GLY A 242 -7.00 2.12 10.95
CA GLY A 242 -6.73 2.97 9.80
C GLY A 242 -5.38 3.71 9.87
N GLU A 243 -4.45 3.23 10.68
CA GLU A 243 -3.06 3.69 10.68
C GLU A 243 -2.43 3.46 9.32
N LYS A 244 -1.81 4.50 8.77
CA LYS A 244 -1.23 4.46 7.44
C LYS A 244 0.26 4.21 7.51
N VAL A 245 0.72 3.25 6.71
CA VAL A 245 2.15 3.00 6.52
C VAL A 245 2.75 4.14 5.69
N ASP A 246 3.88 4.69 6.14
CA ASP A 246 4.69 5.58 5.30
C ASP A 246 5.37 4.75 4.20
N MET A 247 4.81 4.80 3.00
CA MET A 247 5.30 4.04 1.86
C MET A 247 6.71 4.44 1.41
N SER A 248 7.19 5.62 1.81
CA SER A 248 8.57 6.05 1.52
C SER A 248 9.60 5.36 2.40
N ALA A 249 9.16 4.85 3.57
CA ALA A 249 9.97 4.10 4.52
C ALA A 249 9.65 2.59 4.52
N ALA A 250 8.72 2.15 3.69
CA ALA A 250 8.30 0.75 3.63
C ALA A 250 9.35 -0.11 2.93
N TYR A 251 9.58 -1.30 3.47
CA TYR A 251 10.46 -2.32 2.94
C TYR A 251 9.82 -3.70 3.05
N GLY A 252 9.92 -4.51 2.01
CA GLY A 252 9.37 -5.86 1.98
C GLY A 252 8.62 -6.18 0.70
N SER A 253 7.62 -7.03 0.75
CA SER A 253 6.88 -7.46 -0.43
C SER A 253 5.39 -7.71 -0.17
N ILE A 254 4.59 -7.54 -1.22
CA ILE A 254 3.19 -7.95 -1.27
C ILE A 254 2.99 -8.75 -2.55
N THR A 255 2.34 -9.87 -2.44
CA THR A 255 1.77 -10.62 -3.57
C THR A 255 0.27 -10.76 -3.35
N ALA A 256 -0.53 -10.33 -4.31
CA ALA A 256 -1.98 -10.49 -4.26
C ALA A 256 -2.46 -11.08 -5.59
N MET A 257 -3.00 -12.27 -5.53
CA MET A 257 -3.61 -12.98 -6.68
C MET A 257 -5.10 -13.12 -6.41
N VAL A 258 -5.89 -12.88 -7.43
CA VAL A 258 -7.34 -13.02 -7.39
C VAL A 258 -7.76 -13.84 -8.60
N ASP A 259 -8.45 -14.94 -8.37
CA ASP A 259 -9.13 -15.73 -9.40
C ASP A 259 -10.66 -15.66 -9.23
N GLU A 260 -11.42 -16.43 -9.99
CA GLU A 260 -12.90 -16.36 -9.97
C GLU A 260 -13.52 -16.74 -8.60
N THR A 261 -12.82 -17.48 -7.76
CA THR A 261 -13.37 -18.10 -6.55
C THR A 261 -12.56 -17.87 -5.30
N SER A 262 -11.27 -17.51 -5.44
CA SER A 262 -10.35 -17.37 -4.33
C SER A 262 -9.41 -16.18 -4.49
N MET A 263 -8.94 -15.71 -3.35
CA MET A 263 -7.88 -14.71 -3.25
C MET A 263 -6.73 -15.30 -2.42
N HIS A 264 -5.52 -15.11 -2.94
CA HIS A 264 -4.30 -15.39 -2.21
C HIS A 264 -3.53 -14.08 -1.98
N VAL A 265 -3.23 -13.79 -0.72
CA VAL A 265 -2.42 -12.63 -0.31
C VAL A 265 -1.28 -13.12 0.55
N SER A 266 -0.06 -12.79 0.14
CA SER A 266 1.15 -12.94 0.93
C SER A 266 1.78 -11.56 1.12
N PHE A 267 1.98 -11.15 2.36
CA PHE A 267 2.30 -9.78 2.74
C PHE A 267 3.32 -9.77 3.87
N ASP A 268 4.48 -9.13 3.65
CA ASP A 268 5.52 -8.91 4.65
C ASP A 268 6.18 -7.55 4.44
N ILE A 269 5.77 -6.56 5.22
CA ILE A 269 6.21 -5.18 5.11
C ILE A 269 6.71 -4.69 6.47
N THR A 270 7.90 -4.11 6.47
CA THR A 270 8.42 -3.35 7.60
C THR A 270 8.43 -1.86 7.27
N ALA A 271 7.90 -1.05 8.16
CA ALA A 271 7.93 0.41 8.08
C ALA A 271 8.40 0.98 9.43
N GLY A 272 9.54 1.67 9.42
CA GLY A 272 10.17 2.08 10.66
C GLY A 272 10.61 0.88 11.51
N THR A 273 10.02 0.69 12.67
CA THR A 273 10.27 -0.43 13.59
C THR A 273 9.16 -1.47 13.61
N GLU A 274 8.05 -1.22 12.94
CA GLU A 274 6.88 -2.10 12.90
C GLU A 274 6.94 -3.01 11.68
N ARG A 275 6.57 -4.27 11.86
CA ARG A 275 6.47 -5.26 10.80
C ARG A 275 5.05 -5.80 10.71
N ILE A 276 4.44 -5.69 9.54
CA ILE A 276 3.08 -6.15 9.27
C ILE A 276 3.17 -7.32 8.32
N ARG A 277 2.55 -8.44 8.68
CA ARG A 277 2.49 -9.65 7.85
C ARG A 277 1.07 -10.13 7.71
N ALA A 278 0.76 -10.76 6.59
CA ALA A 278 -0.47 -11.53 6.42
C ALA A 278 -0.23 -12.64 5.40
N GLU A 279 -0.84 -13.78 5.66
CA GLU A 279 -0.99 -14.87 4.71
C GLU A 279 -2.46 -15.27 4.68
N TYR A 280 -3.08 -15.15 3.52
CA TYR A 280 -4.48 -15.49 3.31
C TYR A 280 -4.67 -16.28 2.04
N GLU A 281 -5.39 -17.39 2.15
CA GLU A 281 -5.89 -18.15 1.01
C GLU A 281 -7.33 -18.57 1.29
N GLY A 282 -8.26 -18.04 0.50
CA GLY A 282 -9.69 -18.32 0.72
C GLY A 282 -10.62 -17.55 -0.19
N GLN A 283 -11.91 -17.66 0.12
CA GLN A 283 -12.97 -16.91 -0.57
C GLN A 283 -12.92 -15.43 -0.20
N TYR A 284 -13.43 -14.59 -1.07
CA TYR A 284 -13.46 -13.15 -0.89
C TYR A 284 -14.78 -12.56 -1.39
N ASP A 285 -15.15 -11.41 -0.84
CA ASP A 285 -16.24 -10.59 -1.36
C ASP A 285 -15.71 -9.67 -2.45
N ILE A 286 -16.39 -9.60 -3.58
CA ILE A 286 -16.02 -8.72 -4.68
C ILE A 286 -16.96 -7.52 -4.78
N GLU A 287 -16.39 -6.33 -4.89
CA GLU A 287 -17.08 -5.11 -5.25
C GLU A 287 -16.44 -4.54 -6.53
N ILE A 288 -17.27 -4.18 -7.51
CA ILE A 288 -16.79 -3.54 -8.74
C ILE A 288 -17.18 -2.07 -8.67
N LYS A 289 -16.18 -1.21 -8.50
CA LYS A 289 -16.38 0.23 -8.59
C LYS A 289 -16.36 0.66 -10.05
N LYS A 290 -17.55 0.89 -10.60
CA LYS A 290 -17.70 1.43 -11.94
C LYS A 290 -17.09 2.84 -12.00
N SER A 291 -16.43 3.14 -13.11
CA SER A 291 -15.96 4.49 -13.42
C SER A 291 -17.02 5.24 -14.23
N ASN A 292 -17.02 6.57 -14.13
CA ASN A 292 -17.85 7.40 -15.01
C ASN A 292 -17.37 7.20 -16.45
N ARG A 293 -18.13 6.45 -17.23
CA ARG A 293 -17.76 6.06 -18.60
C ARG A 293 -18.97 5.72 -19.46
N TYR A 294 -18.75 5.69 -20.74
CA TYR A 294 -19.59 4.88 -21.63
C TYR A 294 -18.72 3.97 -22.51
N ILE A 295 -19.30 2.82 -22.87
CA ILE A 295 -18.75 1.89 -23.85
C ILE A 295 -19.74 1.88 -25.01
N TYR A 296 -19.28 2.23 -26.19
CA TYR A 296 -20.09 2.23 -27.40
C TYR A 296 -19.57 1.24 -28.42
N ASN A 297 -20.48 0.51 -29.03
CA ASN A 297 -20.21 -0.31 -30.19
C ASN A 297 -21.29 -0.03 -31.23
N SER A 298 -20.92 0.57 -32.33
CA SER A 298 -21.83 0.91 -33.42
C SER A 298 -22.37 -0.29 -34.17
N GLY A 299 -21.73 -1.46 -34.04
CA GLY A 299 -22.05 -2.66 -34.81
C GLY A 299 -21.74 -2.55 -36.30
N TYR A 300 -21.27 -1.40 -36.78
CA TYR A 300 -20.88 -1.24 -38.17
C TYR A 300 -19.57 -1.96 -38.47
N PRO A 301 -19.44 -2.57 -39.67
CA PRO A 301 -18.21 -3.28 -40.07
C PRO A 301 -17.01 -2.35 -40.25
N TYR A 302 -17.23 -1.05 -40.30
CA TYR A 302 -16.21 -0.02 -40.37
C TYR A 302 -16.37 0.86 -39.13
N SER A 303 -15.31 0.97 -38.32
CA SER A 303 -15.32 1.79 -37.10
C SER A 303 -15.88 3.18 -37.36
N SER A 304 -16.86 3.59 -36.56
CA SER A 304 -17.45 4.93 -36.65
C SER A 304 -16.51 6.03 -36.13
N GLY A 305 -15.40 5.64 -35.52
CA GLY A 305 -14.50 6.56 -34.79
C GLY A 305 -14.97 6.80 -33.34
N TYR A 306 -16.16 6.32 -32.98
CA TYR A 306 -16.74 6.40 -31.63
C TYR A 306 -16.80 5.06 -30.92
N ASP A 307 -16.46 3.95 -31.59
CA ASP A 307 -16.41 2.64 -30.96
C ASP A 307 -15.30 2.59 -29.90
N GLY A 308 -15.63 2.12 -28.72
CA GLY A 308 -14.68 1.96 -27.62
C GLY A 308 -15.21 2.41 -26.27
N MET A 309 -14.30 2.49 -25.31
CA MET A 309 -14.55 2.98 -23.96
C MET A 309 -14.06 4.43 -23.83
N PHE A 310 -14.88 5.30 -23.27
CA PHE A 310 -14.59 6.71 -23.05
C PHE A 310 -14.92 7.08 -21.62
N PHE A 311 -13.98 7.64 -20.90
CA PHE A 311 -14.21 8.16 -19.55
C PHE A 311 -14.91 9.50 -19.59
N LEU A 312 -15.79 9.73 -18.61
CA LEU A 312 -16.58 10.94 -18.49
C LEU A 312 -16.00 11.84 -17.41
N THR A 313 -15.85 13.11 -17.73
CA THR A 313 -15.35 14.13 -16.79
C THR A 313 -16.46 14.91 -16.14
N GLU A 314 -17.60 15.05 -16.79
CA GLU A 314 -18.68 15.92 -16.37
C GLU A 314 -20.03 15.43 -16.90
N LEU A 315 -21.10 15.68 -16.12
CA LEU A 315 -22.48 15.62 -16.57
C LEU A 315 -23.10 17.02 -16.52
N ARG A 316 -23.54 17.51 -17.67
CA ARG A 316 -24.27 18.77 -17.75
C ARG A 316 -25.75 18.55 -17.94
N THR A 317 -26.56 19.46 -17.39
CA THR A 317 -28.00 19.41 -17.57
C THR A 317 -28.54 20.70 -18.21
N GLU A 318 -29.46 20.50 -19.13
CA GLU A 318 -30.25 21.58 -19.72
C GLU A 318 -31.73 21.26 -19.47
N GLN A 319 -32.48 22.24 -18.96
CA GLN A 319 -33.94 22.10 -18.76
C GLN A 319 -34.69 23.09 -19.65
N GLU A 320 -35.43 22.56 -20.62
CA GLU A 320 -36.27 23.36 -21.50
C GLU A 320 -37.63 22.66 -21.73
N PHE A 321 -38.72 23.45 -21.76
CA PHE A 321 -40.05 22.99 -22.12
C PHE A 321 -40.56 21.72 -21.38
N GLY A 322 -40.16 21.57 -20.10
CA GLY A 322 -40.57 20.41 -19.29
C GLY A 322 -39.80 19.13 -19.60
N ARG A 323 -38.62 19.27 -20.20
CA ARG A 323 -37.69 18.19 -20.45
C ARG A 323 -36.32 18.50 -19.78
N MET A 324 -35.63 17.46 -19.38
CA MET A 324 -34.25 17.53 -18.88
C MET A 324 -33.34 16.75 -19.82
N THR A 325 -32.37 17.42 -20.40
CA THR A 325 -31.32 16.77 -21.20
C THR A 325 -30.03 16.66 -20.39
N LEU A 326 -29.50 15.46 -20.33
CA LEU A 326 -28.28 15.08 -19.63
C LEU A 326 -27.20 14.82 -20.68
N LYS A 327 -26.13 15.65 -20.67
CA LYS A 327 -25.01 15.57 -21.61
C LYS A 327 -23.79 14.98 -20.91
N PHE A 328 -23.31 13.86 -21.41
CA PHE A 328 -22.20 13.10 -20.82
C PHE A 328 -20.90 13.50 -21.53
N ILE A 329 -20.09 14.34 -20.88
CA ILE A 329 -18.90 14.94 -21.48
C ILE A 329 -17.70 14.01 -21.35
N PRO A 330 -17.17 13.44 -22.45
CA PRO A 330 -15.97 12.60 -22.44
C PRO A 330 -14.70 13.43 -22.18
N GLU A 331 -13.69 12.77 -21.61
CA GLU A 331 -12.38 13.35 -21.39
C GLU A 331 -11.72 13.76 -22.71
N GLY A 332 -11.16 14.97 -22.75
CA GLY A 332 -10.44 15.49 -23.92
C GLY A 332 -11.32 15.92 -25.10
N THR A 333 -12.65 15.94 -24.93
CA THR A 333 -13.60 16.27 -26.00
C THR A 333 -13.69 17.78 -26.23
N ASP A 334 -13.59 18.22 -27.49
CA ASP A 334 -14.01 19.54 -27.92
C ASP A 334 -15.48 19.50 -28.37
N GLU A 335 -16.38 19.90 -27.48
CA GLU A 335 -17.84 19.86 -27.65
C GLU A 335 -18.34 20.53 -28.92
N ARG A 336 -17.55 21.42 -29.51
CA ARG A 336 -17.94 22.12 -30.76
C ARG A 336 -17.85 21.22 -31.99
N TYR A 337 -17.18 20.10 -31.91
CA TYR A 337 -16.86 19.23 -33.05
C TYR A 337 -17.14 17.75 -32.80
N SER A 338 -17.63 17.39 -31.61
CA SER A 338 -17.82 15.99 -31.22
C SER A 338 -19.28 15.70 -30.93
N ASP A 339 -19.76 14.57 -31.38
CA ASP A 339 -21.03 14.02 -30.90
C ASP A 339 -20.85 13.61 -29.45
N ILE A 340 -21.75 14.03 -28.57
CA ILE A 340 -21.76 13.78 -27.14
C ILE A 340 -22.98 12.93 -26.83
N PRO A 341 -22.86 11.85 -26.02
CA PRO A 341 -24.04 11.10 -25.59
C PRO A 341 -25.00 11.99 -24.82
N GLU A 342 -26.28 12.00 -25.22
CA GLU A 342 -27.33 12.80 -24.62
C GLU A 342 -28.54 11.92 -24.25
N LEU A 343 -28.97 12.00 -22.97
CA LEU A 343 -30.19 11.37 -22.49
C LEU A 343 -31.20 12.44 -22.13
N THR A 344 -32.33 12.48 -22.79
CA THR A 344 -33.40 13.40 -22.48
C THR A 344 -34.54 12.67 -21.77
N ILE A 345 -34.94 13.23 -20.64
CA ILE A 345 -36.05 12.80 -19.81
C ILE A 345 -37.21 13.78 -19.95
N SER A 346 -38.36 13.31 -20.41
CA SER A 346 -39.61 14.07 -20.49
C SER A 346 -40.66 13.62 -19.44
N ASP A 347 -40.46 12.47 -18.85
CA ASP A 347 -41.25 11.99 -17.71
C ASP A 347 -40.35 11.89 -16.47
N PHE A 348 -40.44 12.91 -15.61
CA PHE A 348 -39.64 12.97 -14.37
C PHE A 348 -39.96 11.89 -13.35
N SER A 349 -41.07 11.15 -13.51
CA SER A 349 -41.37 10.01 -12.65
C SER A 349 -40.40 8.83 -12.82
N LEU A 350 -39.57 8.87 -13.87
CA LEU A 350 -38.50 7.89 -14.09
C LEU A 350 -37.33 8.07 -13.10
N ILE A 351 -37.13 9.29 -12.59
CA ILE A 351 -36.11 9.58 -11.60
C ILE A 351 -36.49 8.96 -10.26
N GLY A 352 -35.57 8.20 -9.67
CA GLY A 352 -35.81 7.46 -8.43
C GLY A 352 -36.21 6.01 -8.63
N GLN A 353 -36.37 5.54 -9.87
CA GLN A 353 -36.68 4.14 -10.14
C GLN A 353 -35.39 3.31 -10.22
N GLU A 354 -35.37 2.16 -9.53
CA GLU A 354 -34.18 1.29 -9.47
C GLU A 354 -33.86 0.60 -10.81
N LYS A 355 -34.89 0.31 -11.62
CA LYS A 355 -34.72 -0.27 -12.94
C LYS A 355 -35.89 0.08 -13.86
N ILE A 356 -35.58 0.75 -14.95
CA ILE A 356 -36.51 1.17 -15.98
C ILE A 356 -36.30 0.28 -17.20
N ASP A 357 -37.32 -0.44 -17.63
CA ASP A 357 -37.33 -1.18 -18.90
C ASP A 357 -37.48 -0.19 -20.06
N LEU A 358 -36.39 0.04 -20.80
CA LEU A 358 -36.35 1.05 -21.86
C LEU A 358 -37.28 0.73 -23.04
N ARG A 359 -37.56 -0.54 -23.29
CA ARG A 359 -38.42 -0.95 -24.39
C ARG A 359 -39.91 -0.66 -24.13
N ASN A 360 -40.34 -0.75 -22.87
CA ASN A 360 -41.73 -0.69 -22.50
C ASN A 360 -42.13 0.61 -21.75
N THR A 361 -41.15 1.45 -21.42
CA THR A 361 -41.39 2.67 -20.62
C THR A 361 -41.14 3.92 -21.48
N PRO A 362 -42.15 4.73 -21.78
CA PRO A 362 -42.01 5.96 -22.51
C PRO A 362 -41.47 7.11 -21.61
N GLY A 363 -41.16 8.25 -22.21
CA GLY A 363 -40.80 9.45 -21.48
C GLY A 363 -39.28 9.74 -21.41
N TRP A 364 -38.53 9.08 -22.25
CA TRP A 364 -37.11 9.29 -22.45
C TRP A 364 -36.74 9.15 -23.93
N TYR A 365 -35.61 9.72 -24.35
CA TYR A 365 -34.90 9.35 -25.57
C TYR A 365 -33.39 9.55 -25.39
N PHE A 366 -32.62 8.76 -26.14
CA PHE A 366 -31.16 8.81 -26.16
C PHE A 366 -30.65 9.14 -27.56
N GLU A 367 -29.63 10.00 -27.63
CA GLU A 367 -29.03 10.43 -28.88
C GLU A 367 -27.50 10.34 -28.81
N PHE A 368 -26.89 9.67 -29.77
CA PHE A 368 -25.43 9.60 -29.91
C PHE A 368 -25.07 9.04 -31.30
N ASP A 369 -23.99 9.56 -31.93
CA ASP A 369 -23.43 9.05 -33.21
C ASP A 369 -24.52 8.84 -34.28
N ARG A 370 -25.40 9.84 -34.48
CA ARG A 370 -26.52 9.79 -35.44
C ARG A 370 -27.63 8.78 -35.11
N ILE A 371 -27.55 8.12 -33.97
CA ILE A 371 -28.59 7.22 -33.49
C ILE A 371 -29.48 8.01 -32.52
N THR A 372 -30.78 8.02 -32.79
CA THR A 372 -31.78 8.47 -31.83
C THR A 372 -32.66 7.30 -31.48
N VAL A 373 -32.68 6.90 -30.21
CA VAL A 373 -33.45 5.77 -29.68
C VAL A 373 -34.52 6.27 -28.75
N GLU A 374 -35.73 5.77 -28.91
CA GLU A 374 -36.86 6.04 -28.00
C GLU A 374 -37.72 4.79 -27.80
N CYS A 375 -38.57 4.78 -26.80
CA CYS A 375 -39.42 3.62 -26.46
C CYS A 375 -40.26 3.08 -27.62
N TYR A 376 -40.63 3.92 -28.60
CA TYR A 376 -41.50 3.53 -29.70
C TYR A 376 -40.72 3.31 -30.99
N ASP A 377 -40.91 2.11 -31.57
CA ASP A 377 -40.39 1.80 -32.89
C ASP A 377 -41.18 2.58 -33.98
N ASN A 378 -40.43 3.24 -34.86
CA ASN A 378 -40.98 3.83 -36.05
C ASN A 378 -40.03 3.60 -37.26
N GLU A 379 -40.49 3.88 -38.49
CA GLU A 379 -39.72 3.61 -39.71
C GLU A 379 -38.33 4.30 -39.73
N TRP A 380 -38.08 5.26 -38.88
CA TRP A 380 -36.88 6.10 -38.92
C TRP A 380 -36.06 6.09 -37.65
N LYS A 381 -36.65 5.62 -36.53
CA LYS A 381 -35.99 5.56 -35.22
C LYS A 381 -36.05 4.14 -34.70
N PRO A 382 -34.90 3.55 -34.38
CA PRO A 382 -34.87 2.24 -33.78
C PRO A 382 -35.44 2.26 -32.33
N ALA A 383 -36.13 1.18 -31.97
CA ALA A 383 -36.52 0.93 -30.59
C ALA A 383 -35.46 0.17 -29.80
N PRO A 384 -35.46 0.25 -28.48
CA PRO A 384 -34.61 -0.59 -27.66
C PRO A 384 -34.90 -2.07 -27.86
N MET A 385 -33.85 -2.87 -27.88
CA MET A 385 -33.98 -4.33 -27.85
C MET A 385 -34.43 -4.79 -26.47
N GLU A 386 -34.99 -5.99 -26.41
CA GLU A 386 -35.32 -6.65 -25.16
C GLU A 386 -34.10 -6.77 -24.24
N GLY A 387 -34.29 -6.47 -22.96
CA GLY A 387 -33.20 -6.47 -21.97
C GLY A 387 -32.51 -5.11 -21.79
N SER A 388 -32.80 -4.09 -22.64
CA SER A 388 -32.31 -2.73 -22.43
C SER A 388 -32.96 -2.09 -21.22
N TRP A 389 -32.15 -1.46 -20.36
CA TRP A 389 -32.61 -0.85 -19.11
C TRP A 389 -31.79 0.37 -18.71
N MET A 390 -32.33 1.17 -17.83
CA MET A 390 -31.60 2.23 -17.14
C MET A 390 -32.03 2.39 -15.69
N THR A 391 -31.18 3.04 -14.91
CA THR A 391 -31.43 3.53 -13.55
C THR A 391 -31.10 5.01 -13.51
N ILE A 392 -31.93 5.82 -12.87
CA ILE A 392 -31.66 7.22 -12.58
C ILE A 392 -31.99 7.46 -11.12
N LEU A 393 -30.98 7.60 -10.28
CA LEU A 393 -31.12 7.89 -8.84
C LEU A 393 -30.53 9.26 -8.56
N GLU A 394 -31.26 10.10 -7.86
CA GLU A 394 -30.84 11.45 -7.49
C GLU A 394 -30.76 11.55 -5.97
N SER A 395 -29.66 12.12 -5.48
CA SER A 395 -29.47 12.54 -4.10
C SER A 395 -29.20 14.05 -4.05
N GLU A 396 -29.10 14.66 -2.86
CA GLU A 396 -29.02 16.13 -2.70
C GLU A 396 -28.00 16.82 -3.63
N ASP A 397 -26.84 16.20 -3.85
CA ASP A 397 -25.75 16.78 -4.63
C ASP A 397 -25.25 15.89 -5.78
N ASN A 398 -25.76 14.66 -5.90
CA ASN A 398 -25.26 13.68 -6.87
C ASN A 398 -26.40 13.00 -7.61
N ILE A 399 -26.09 12.55 -8.84
CA ILE A 399 -26.94 11.67 -9.62
C ILE A 399 -26.17 10.40 -9.97
N ILE A 400 -26.86 9.26 -9.96
CA ILE A 400 -26.35 8.00 -10.50
C ILE A 400 -27.18 7.65 -11.71
N ILE A 401 -26.52 7.45 -12.85
CA ILE A 401 -27.13 6.98 -14.08
C ILE A 401 -26.38 5.73 -14.51
N ASN A 402 -27.14 4.64 -14.67
CA ASN A 402 -26.60 3.38 -15.18
C ASN A 402 -27.54 2.91 -16.27
N MET A 403 -27.03 2.73 -17.50
CA MET A 403 -27.83 2.40 -18.66
C MET A 403 -27.14 1.35 -19.52
N GLU A 404 -27.84 0.29 -19.84
CA GLU A 404 -27.49 -0.68 -20.87
C GLU A 404 -28.54 -0.60 -21.98
N LEU A 405 -28.14 -0.13 -23.13
CA LEU A 405 -29.01 0.05 -24.28
C LEU A 405 -28.47 -0.73 -25.48
N ALA A 406 -29.29 -1.56 -26.06
CA ALA A 406 -29.02 -2.18 -27.36
C ALA A 406 -30.16 -1.80 -28.32
N THR A 407 -29.80 -1.54 -29.58
CA THR A 407 -30.77 -1.20 -30.63
C THR A 407 -30.35 -1.77 -31.98
N GLU A 408 -31.31 -2.10 -32.85
CA GLU A 408 -31.06 -2.60 -34.17
C GLU A 408 -31.42 -1.52 -35.21
N ASP A 409 -30.47 -1.16 -36.07
CA ASP A 409 -30.75 -0.27 -37.21
C ASP A 409 -31.82 -0.88 -38.11
N PRO A 410 -32.93 -0.20 -38.37
CA PRO A 410 -34.06 -0.76 -39.11
C PRO A 410 -33.72 -1.06 -40.58
N ALA A 411 -32.75 -0.35 -41.18
CA ALA A 411 -32.38 -0.48 -42.57
C ALA A 411 -31.27 -1.52 -42.79
N PHE A 412 -30.23 -1.48 -41.97
CA PHE A 412 -29.01 -2.26 -42.16
C PHE A 412 -28.86 -3.45 -41.22
N LYS A 413 -29.74 -3.54 -40.22
CA LYS A 413 -29.77 -4.64 -39.25
C LYS A 413 -28.48 -4.76 -38.38
N TYR A 414 -27.72 -3.69 -38.23
CA TYR A 414 -26.62 -3.64 -37.31
C TYR A 414 -27.14 -3.40 -35.89
N ILE A 415 -26.51 -4.04 -34.92
CA ILE A 415 -26.83 -3.86 -33.50
C ILE A 415 -25.83 -2.91 -32.90
N SER A 416 -26.31 -1.76 -32.46
CA SER A 416 -25.53 -0.82 -31.67
C SER A 416 -25.79 -1.03 -30.19
N THR A 417 -24.74 -0.95 -29.36
CA THR A 417 -24.83 -1.12 -27.93
C THR A 417 -24.16 0.05 -27.19
N ILE A 418 -24.75 0.44 -26.06
CA ILE A 418 -24.20 1.43 -25.13
C ILE A 418 -24.31 0.87 -23.72
N ASP A 419 -23.19 0.84 -23.00
CA ASP A 419 -23.12 0.68 -21.56
C ASP A 419 -22.59 1.99 -20.99
N LEU A 420 -23.45 2.72 -20.24
CA LEU A 420 -23.15 4.05 -19.72
C LEU A 420 -23.32 4.05 -18.20
N TYR A 421 -22.32 4.52 -17.50
CA TYR A 421 -22.35 4.75 -16.06
C TYR A 421 -21.83 6.15 -15.74
N TYR A 422 -22.57 6.85 -14.89
CA TYR A 422 -22.15 8.11 -14.29
C TYR A 422 -22.62 8.19 -12.84
N GLU A 423 -21.71 8.57 -11.94
CA GLU A 423 -21.99 8.90 -10.54
C GLU A 423 -21.23 10.16 -10.18
N GLY A 424 -21.94 11.22 -9.83
CA GLY A 424 -21.32 12.48 -9.49
C GLY A 424 -22.27 13.68 -9.51
N PRO A 425 -21.72 14.87 -9.32
CA PRO A 425 -22.50 16.10 -9.34
C PRO A 425 -23.02 16.43 -10.74
N ILE A 426 -24.09 17.19 -10.78
CA ILE A 426 -24.66 17.74 -12.01
C ILE A 426 -24.17 19.17 -12.17
N SER A 427 -23.49 19.46 -13.28
CA SER A 427 -23.14 20.82 -13.68
C SER A 427 -24.33 21.48 -14.41
N LYS A 428 -24.63 22.72 -14.07
CA LYS A 428 -25.73 23.50 -14.66
C LYS A 428 -25.22 24.42 -15.74
#